data_c84ffcc0f0581dae4509996a85248a2b
#
_entry.id   c84ffcc0f0581dae4509996a85248a2b
#
_cell.length_a   1.000
_cell.length_b   1.000
_cell.length_c   1.000
_cell.angle_alpha   90.00
_cell.angle_beta   90.00
_cell.angle_gamma   90.00
#
_symmetry.space_group_name_H-M   'P 1'
#
loop_
_entity.id
_entity.type
_entity.pdbx_description
1 polymer ?
#
loop_
_entity_poly.entity_id
_entity_poly.type
_entity_poly.pdbx_seq_one_letter_code
_entity_poly.pdbx_strand_id
1 'polypeptide(L)'
;MARQYFKPGNMLYPVPAVMVSCGREGEKPNIITVAWAGTICSSPAMLSISVRPERYSHAILTETKEFVVNLVTKDLVYAADYCGVKSGRDTDKYKEMKLTPSPSKFVKAPGIGESPVNLECRVTEVKKLGTHDLFLAEVVGVSVNEKFMDENGKFHLNSTGLVAY
;
A
#
# COMPACT_ATOMS: atom_id res chain seq x y z
N MET A 1 20.88 30.71 -15.07
CA MET A 1 20.77 29.25 -15.23
C MET A 1 19.90 28.93 -16.41
N ALA A 2 20.36 28.12 -17.35
CA ALA A 2 19.55 27.66 -18.49
C ALA A 2 18.61 26.52 -18.04
N ARG A 3 17.39 26.49 -18.58
CA ARG A 3 16.40 25.44 -18.34
C ARG A 3 15.94 24.85 -19.67
N GLN A 4 15.71 23.54 -19.69
CA GLN A 4 15.06 22.84 -20.78
C GLN A 4 13.63 22.50 -20.41
N TYR A 5 12.70 22.66 -21.36
CA TYR A 5 11.30 22.35 -21.16
C TYR A 5 10.96 21.01 -21.84
N PHE A 6 10.31 20.14 -21.09
CA PHE A 6 9.79 18.84 -21.57
C PHE A 6 8.27 18.89 -21.67
N LYS A 7 7.70 17.92 -22.36
CA LYS A 7 6.24 17.70 -22.33
C LYS A 7 5.79 17.39 -20.89
N PRO A 8 4.54 17.73 -20.54
CA PRO A 8 3.97 17.35 -19.25
C PRO A 8 4.15 15.85 -18.97
N GLY A 9 4.63 15.50 -17.78
CA GLY A 9 4.92 14.13 -17.39
C GLY A 9 5.03 13.95 -15.87
N ASN A 10 5.06 12.70 -15.46
CA ASN A 10 5.09 12.30 -14.05
C ASN A 10 6.53 12.36 -13.53
N MET A 11 6.94 13.53 -13.04
CA MET A 11 8.31 13.82 -12.58
C MET A 11 8.37 14.12 -11.07
N LEU A 12 7.32 13.79 -10.33
CA LEU A 12 7.31 13.96 -8.87
C LEU A 12 8.02 12.76 -8.22
N TYR A 13 9.28 12.96 -7.84
CA TYR A 13 10.11 11.97 -7.17
C TYR A 13 10.92 12.62 -6.04
N PRO A 14 11.29 11.87 -4.99
CA PRO A 14 10.91 10.48 -4.70
C PRO A 14 9.45 10.38 -4.24
N VAL A 15 8.85 9.22 -4.46
CA VAL A 15 7.53 8.86 -3.97
C VAL A 15 7.60 7.59 -3.12
N PRO A 16 6.66 7.34 -2.19
CA PRO A 16 6.67 6.10 -1.44
C PRO A 16 6.42 4.91 -2.39
N ALA A 17 7.10 3.79 -2.15
CA ALA A 17 6.74 2.52 -2.73
C ALA A 17 6.06 1.70 -1.64
N VAL A 18 4.77 1.36 -1.82
CA VAL A 18 4.00 0.61 -0.81
C VAL A 18 3.33 -0.61 -1.42
N MET A 19 3.19 -1.66 -0.64
CA MET A 19 2.36 -2.81 -0.99
C MET A 19 0.96 -2.61 -0.40
N VAL A 20 -0.06 -2.60 -1.25
CA VAL A 20 -1.46 -2.49 -0.85
C VAL A 20 -2.08 -3.88 -0.89
N SER A 21 -2.47 -4.39 0.26
CA SER A 21 -3.18 -5.66 0.38
C SER A 21 -4.69 -5.44 0.48
N CYS A 22 -5.43 -6.30 -0.18
CA CYS A 22 -6.90 -6.29 -0.24
C CYS A 22 -7.42 -7.71 -0.42
N GLY A 23 -8.69 -7.93 -0.14
CA GLY A 23 -9.30 -9.26 -0.30
C GLY A 23 -10.79 -9.23 -0.08
N ARG A 24 -11.48 -10.22 -0.68
CA ARG A 24 -12.88 -10.52 -0.39
C ARG A 24 -12.95 -11.62 0.66
N GLU A 25 -14.03 -11.63 1.40
CA GLU A 25 -14.28 -12.70 2.37
C GLU A 25 -14.38 -14.06 1.68
N GLY A 26 -13.64 -15.05 2.21
CA GLY A 26 -13.60 -16.39 1.63
C GLY A 26 -12.71 -16.56 0.38
N GLU A 27 -12.12 -15.49 -0.14
CA GLU A 27 -11.18 -15.53 -1.25
C GLU A 27 -9.72 -15.32 -0.78
N LYS A 28 -8.78 -15.70 -1.65
CA LYS A 28 -7.36 -15.41 -1.40
C LYS A 28 -7.12 -13.91 -1.43
N PRO A 29 -6.44 -13.33 -0.43
CA PRO A 29 -6.06 -11.94 -0.46
C PRO A 29 -5.06 -11.66 -1.58
N ASN A 30 -5.08 -10.44 -2.09
CA ASN A 30 -4.17 -9.99 -3.12
C ASN A 30 -3.32 -8.80 -2.66
N ILE A 31 -2.20 -8.60 -3.34
CA ILE A 31 -1.30 -7.48 -3.11
C ILE A 31 -1.04 -6.76 -4.43
N ILE A 32 -1.03 -5.44 -4.41
CA ILE A 32 -0.57 -4.60 -5.50
C ILE A 32 0.45 -3.60 -4.99
N THR A 33 1.53 -3.39 -5.73
CA THR A 33 2.49 -2.33 -5.41
C THR A 33 2.05 -1.03 -6.05
N VAL A 34 2.04 0.02 -5.26
CA VAL A 34 1.62 1.37 -5.64
C VAL A 34 2.71 2.37 -5.24
N ALA A 35 3.12 3.20 -6.19
CA ALA A 35 4.00 4.33 -5.96
C ALA A 35 3.23 5.66 -5.86
N TRP A 36 2.03 5.70 -6.43
CA TRP A 36 1.19 6.90 -6.34
C TRP A 36 0.25 6.77 -5.15
N ALA A 37 0.83 7.03 -3.98
CA ALA A 37 0.21 7.04 -2.67
C ALA A 37 0.71 8.23 -1.87
N GLY A 38 -0.09 8.74 -0.96
CA GLY A 38 0.34 9.84 -0.10
C GLY A 38 -0.67 10.19 0.98
N THR A 39 -0.17 10.77 2.06
CA THR A 39 -0.99 11.36 3.11
C THR A 39 -1.69 12.61 2.58
N ILE A 40 -2.99 12.74 2.84
CA ILE A 40 -3.82 13.85 2.34
C ILE A 40 -4.48 14.68 3.44
N CYS A 41 -4.63 14.13 4.64
CA CYS A 41 -5.21 14.84 5.79
C CYS A 41 -4.65 14.25 7.09
N SER A 42 -4.50 15.10 8.11
CA SER A 42 -4.01 14.71 9.44
C SER A 42 -5.12 14.50 10.46
N SER A 43 -6.26 15.17 10.29
CA SER A 43 -7.41 15.04 11.18
C SER A 43 -8.73 15.21 10.41
N PRO A 44 -9.46 14.11 10.09
CA PRO A 44 -9.07 12.72 10.35
C PRO A 44 -7.80 12.33 9.58
N ALA A 45 -7.09 11.29 10.06
CA ALA A 45 -5.93 10.75 9.36
C ALA A 45 -6.36 10.10 8.04
N MET A 46 -5.88 10.61 6.91
CA MET A 46 -6.28 10.11 5.58
C MET A 46 -5.08 9.98 4.65
N LEU A 47 -5.19 9.03 3.76
CA LEU A 47 -4.28 8.85 2.63
C LEU A 47 -5.04 8.59 1.32
N SER A 48 -4.34 8.69 0.22
CA SER A 48 -4.85 8.29 -1.09
C SER A 48 -3.93 7.29 -1.78
N ILE A 49 -4.54 6.46 -2.63
CA ILE A 49 -3.82 5.61 -3.58
C ILE A 49 -4.45 5.75 -4.96
N SER A 50 -3.64 5.73 -6.03
CA SER A 50 -4.13 5.73 -7.41
C SER A 50 -3.91 4.37 -8.04
N VAL A 51 -5.00 3.77 -8.54
CA VAL A 51 -4.98 2.43 -9.11
C VAL A 51 -5.67 2.43 -10.47
N ARG A 52 -5.06 1.75 -11.46
CA ARG A 52 -5.65 1.62 -12.78
C ARG A 52 -6.83 0.65 -12.76
N PRO A 53 -7.94 0.95 -13.47
CA PRO A 53 -9.13 0.08 -13.52
C PRO A 53 -8.87 -1.35 -13.99
N GLU A 54 -7.89 -1.56 -14.87
CA GLU A 54 -7.53 -2.89 -15.38
C GLU A 54 -6.79 -3.79 -14.38
N ARG A 55 -6.29 -3.22 -13.27
CA ARG A 55 -5.60 -3.99 -12.23
C ARG A 55 -6.60 -4.85 -11.45
N TYR A 56 -6.22 -6.11 -11.19
CA TYR A 56 -7.06 -7.04 -10.45
C TYR A 56 -7.52 -6.51 -9.08
N SER A 57 -6.63 -5.81 -8.37
CA SER A 57 -6.97 -5.19 -7.07
C SER A 57 -8.03 -4.10 -7.17
N HIS A 58 -8.16 -3.41 -8.32
CA HIS A 58 -9.10 -2.30 -8.47
C HIS A 58 -10.56 -2.72 -8.20
N ALA A 59 -10.98 -3.85 -8.78
CA ALA A 59 -12.33 -4.38 -8.55
C ALA A 59 -12.55 -4.74 -7.07
N ILE A 60 -11.55 -5.36 -6.43
CA ILE A 60 -11.61 -5.73 -5.00
C ILE A 60 -11.76 -4.46 -4.15
N LEU A 61 -10.91 -3.46 -4.36
CA LEU A 61 -10.94 -2.19 -3.64
C LEU A 61 -12.27 -1.44 -3.82
N THR A 62 -12.81 -1.46 -5.03
CA THR A 62 -14.09 -0.81 -5.36
C THR A 62 -15.25 -1.48 -4.65
N GLU A 63 -15.22 -2.80 -4.52
CA GLU A 63 -16.27 -3.61 -3.91
C GLU A 63 -16.19 -3.58 -2.38
N THR A 64 -15.01 -3.90 -1.83
CA THR A 64 -14.84 -4.08 -0.38
C THR A 64 -14.70 -2.76 0.37
N LYS A 65 -14.23 -1.71 -0.30
CA LYS A 65 -13.94 -0.39 0.30
C LYS A 65 -12.93 -0.44 1.44
N GLU A 66 -12.11 -1.47 1.49
CA GLU A 66 -11.11 -1.70 2.54
C GLU A 66 -9.79 -2.17 1.94
N PHE A 67 -8.69 -1.74 2.54
CA PHE A 67 -7.35 -2.20 2.20
C PHE A 67 -6.35 -1.91 3.33
N VAL A 68 -5.17 -2.50 3.23
CA VAL A 68 -4.05 -2.20 4.12
C VAL A 68 -2.88 -1.71 3.29
N VAL A 69 -2.30 -0.58 3.68
CA VAL A 69 -1.03 -0.09 3.14
C VAL A 69 0.10 -0.63 3.99
N ASN A 70 1.00 -1.38 3.37
CA ASN A 70 2.14 -2.01 4.03
C ASN A 70 3.42 -1.33 3.55
N LEU A 71 4.20 -0.74 4.46
CA LEU A 71 5.43 -0.05 4.13
C LEU A 71 6.50 -1.03 3.67
N VAL A 72 7.28 -0.64 2.67
CA VAL A 72 8.29 -1.49 2.04
C VAL A 72 9.68 -1.14 2.57
N THR A 73 10.37 -2.15 3.11
CA THR A 73 11.78 -2.07 3.48
C THR A 73 12.67 -2.56 2.35
N LYS A 74 13.98 -2.34 2.44
CA LYS A 74 14.97 -2.87 1.49
C LYS A 74 14.86 -4.40 1.33
N ASP A 75 14.49 -5.13 2.38
CA ASP A 75 14.35 -6.59 2.35
C ASP A 75 13.08 -7.03 1.60
N LEU A 76 12.09 -6.15 1.48
CA LEU A 76 10.83 -6.38 0.78
C LEU A 76 10.82 -5.87 -0.67
N VAL A 77 11.90 -5.26 -1.16
CA VAL A 77 11.95 -4.65 -2.51
C VAL A 77 11.62 -5.65 -3.61
N TYR A 78 12.18 -6.87 -3.52
CA TYR A 78 11.89 -7.91 -4.51
C TYR A 78 10.40 -8.32 -4.52
N ALA A 79 9.81 -8.48 -3.34
CA ALA A 79 8.39 -8.80 -3.21
C ALA A 79 7.51 -7.64 -3.71
N ALA A 80 7.90 -6.40 -3.42
CA ALA A 80 7.19 -5.21 -3.91
C ALA A 80 7.23 -5.12 -5.44
N ASP A 81 8.39 -5.33 -6.07
CA ASP A 81 8.51 -5.36 -7.53
C ASP A 81 7.63 -6.46 -8.14
N TYR A 82 7.74 -7.69 -7.63
CA TYR A 82 6.91 -8.82 -8.07
C TYR A 82 5.41 -8.51 -7.97
N CYS A 83 4.96 -7.98 -6.84
CA CYS A 83 3.56 -7.63 -6.61
C CYS A 83 3.04 -6.51 -7.51
N GLY A 84 3.94 -5.64 -8.00
CA GLY A 84 3.63 -4.59 -8.98
C GLY A 84 3.51 -5.10 -10.41
N VAL A 85 4.28 -6.13 -10.78
CA VAL A 85 4.36 -6.66 -12.15
C VAL A 85 3.35 -7.79 -12.40
N LYS A 86 3.26 -8.75 -11.47
CA LYS A 86 2.38 -9.93 -11.63
C LYS A 86 0.92 -9.62 -11.29
N SER A 87 0.00 -10.34 -11.94
CA SER A 87 -1.44 -10.22 -11.65
C SER A 87 -1.88 -11.24 -10.60
N GLY A 88 -2.72 -10.82 -9.65
CA GLY A 88 -3.36 -11.72 -8.69
C GLY A 88 -4.43 -12.64 -9.29
N ARG A 89 -4.79 -12.45 -10.59
CA ARG A 89 -5.63 -13.42 -11.33
C ARG A 89 -4.90 -14.73 -11.54
N ASP A 90 -3.58 -14.66 -11.74
CA ASP A 90 -2.77 -15.80 -12.19
C ASP A 90 -1.89 -16.35 -11.07
N THR A 91 -1.63 -15.58 -10.02
CA THR A 91 -0.68 -15.94 -8.97
C THR A 91 -1.20 -15.63 -7.56
N ASP A 92 -0.80 -16.46 -6.61
CA ASP A 92 -0.95 -16.20 -5.18
C ASP A 92 0.31 -15.50 -4.66
N LYS A 93 0.25 -14.18 -4.58
CA LYS A 93 1.42 -13.34 -4.27
C LYS A 93 1.94 -13.52 -2.84
N TYR A 94 1.07 -13.80 -1.88
CA TYR A 94 1.51 -14.14 -0.52
C TYR A 94 2.37 -15.41 -0.53
N LYS A 95 1.88 -16.46 -1.20
CA LYS A 95 2.59 -17.74 -1.30
C LYS A 95 3.89 -17.62 -2.09
N GLU A 96 3.83 -17.00 -3.29
CA GLU A 96 5.01 -16.89 -4.17
C GLU A 96 6.14 -16.08 -3.53
N MET A 97 5.79 -15.00 -2.83
CA MET A 97 6.76 -14.13 -2.16
C MET A 97 7.04 -14.53 -0.71
N LYS A 98 6.46 -15.64 -0.24
CA LYS A 98 6.60 -16.15 1.13
C LYS A 98 6.26 -15.08 2.17
N LEU A 99 5.23 -14.29 1.88
CA LEU A 99 4.71 -13.27 2.79
C LEU A 99 3.64 -13.88 3.70
N THR A 100 3.58 -13.41 4.93
CA THR A 100 2.63 -13.88 5.93
C THR A 100 1.44 -12.94 6.00
N PRO A 101 0.21 -13.40 5.70
CA PRO A 101 -0.99 -12.58 5.96
C PRO A 101 -1.09 -12.29 7.46
N SER A 102 -1.11 -11.01 7.82
CA SER A 102 -1.27 -10.56 9.21
C SER A 102 -2.70 -10.09 9.42
N PRO A 103 -3.43 -10.64 10.41
CA PRO A 103 -4.80 -10.21 10.68
C PRO A 103 -4.87 -8.71 11.01
N SER A 104 -5.81 -8.02 10.40
CA SER A 104 -6.14 -6.63 10.72
C SER A 104 -7.16 -6.57 11.86
N LYS A 105 -7.19 -5.45 12.58
CA LYS A 105 -8.12 -5.23 13.69
C LYS A 105 -9.40 -4.52 13.25
N PHE A 106 -9.32 -3.60 12.30
CA PHE A 106 -10.40 -2.68 11.94
C PHE A 106 -10.95 -2.90 10.53
N VAL A 107 -10.24 -3.67 9.68
CA VAL A 107 -10.65 -4.02 8.33
C VAL A 107 -10.53 -5.53 8.10
N LYS A 108 -11.22 -6.06 7.08
CA LYS A 108 -11.13 -7.50 6.75
C LYS A 108 -9.90 -7.86 5.94
N ALA A 109 -9.37 -6.90 5.17
CA ALA A 109 -8.15 -7.10 4.40
C ALA A 109 -6.95 -7.36 5.33
N PRO A 110 -6.14 -8.40 5.11
CA PRO A 110 -4.98 -8.66 5.93
C PRO A 110 -3.82 -7.70 5.60
N GLY A 111 -3.00 -7.40 6.60
CA GLY A 111 -1.70 -6.79 6.39
C GLY A 111 -0.65 -7.80 5.93
N ILE A 112 0.60 -7.34 5.82
CA ILE A 112 1.79 -8.17 5.55
C ILE A 112 2.65 -8.20 6.81
N GLY A 113 2.85 -9.40 7.38
CA GLY A 113 3.54 -9.58 8.66
C GLY A 113 5.01 -9.14 8.63
N GLU A 114 5.66 -9.21 7.49
CA GLU A 114 7.05 -8.78 7.28
C GLU A 114 7.20 -7.25 7.15
N SER A 115 6.10 -6.53 6.91
CA SER A 115 6.11 -5.06 6.86
C SER A 115 6.31 -4.46 8.26
N PRO A 116 7.11 -3.40 8.40
CA PRO A 116 7.32 -2.76 9.70
C PRO A 116 6.10 -1.96 10.17
N VAL A 117 5.26 -1.51 9.23
CA VAL A 117 4.05 -0.70 9.52
C VAL A 117 2.95 -1.08 8.55
N ASN A 118 1.78 -1.39 9.08
CA ASN A 118 0.57 -1.64 8.33
C ASN A 118 -0.48 -0.57 8.69
N LEU A 119 -1.00 0.13 7.68
CA LEU A 119 -2.03 1.15 7.82
C LEU A 119 -3.35 0.57 7.31
N GLU A 120 -4.28 0.31 8.22
CA GLU A 120 -5.61 -0.20 7.90
C GLU A 120 -6.49 0.95 7.41
N CYS A 121 -7.06 0.81 6.23
CA CYS A 121 -7.72 1.90 5.53
C CYS A 121 -9.14 1.55 5.11
N ARG A 122 -10.04 2.53 5.25
CA ARG A 122 -11.41 2.47 4.77
C ARG A 122 -11.66 3.55 3.73
N VAL A 123 -12.08 3.14 2.52
CA VAL A 123 -12.32 4.05 1.39
C VAL A 123 -13.52 4.93 1.68
N THR A 124 -13.33 6.24 1.60
CA THR A 124 -14.39 7.24 1.77
C THR A 124 -14.92 7.75 0.43
N GLU A 125 -14.05 7.83 -0.59
CA GLU A 125 -14.41 8.34 -1.91
C GLU A 125 -13.53 7.70 -2.99
N VAL A 126 -14.08 7.56 -4.21
CA VAL A 126 -13.31 7.15 -5.40
C VAL A 126 -13.55 8.18 -6.51
N LYS A 127 -12.47 8.79 -7.01
CA LYS A 127 -12.51 9.77 -8.10
C LYS A 127 -11.87 9.19 -9.36
N LYS A 128 -12.60 9.24 -10.48
CA LYS A 128 -12.07 8.88 -11.80
C LYS A 128 -11.22 10.00 -12.36
N LEU A 129 -9.94 9.76 -12.66
CA LEU A 129 -8.99 10.76 -13.13
C LEU A 129 -8.48 10.51 -14.57
N GLY A 130 -9.06 9.61 -15.31
CA GLY A 130 -8.59 9.18 -16.63
C GLY A 130 -8.02 7.77 -16.58
N THR A 131 -6.69 7.60 -16.65
CA THR A 131 -6.05 6.26 -16.61
C THR A 131 -6.03 5.62 -15.23
N HIS A 132 -6.28 6.37 -14.18
CA HIS A 132 -6.31 5.91 -12.79
C HIS A 132 -7.56 6.41 -12.08
N ASP A 133 -8.05 5.60 -11.15
CA ASP A 133 -9.00 6.04 -10.15
C ASP A 133 -8.24 6.33 -8.85
N LEU A 134 -8.56 7.47 -8.24
CA LEU A 134 -8.01 7.91 -6.96
C LEU A 134 -8.94 7.43 -5.84
N PHE A 135 -8.43 6.58 -4.98
CA PHE A 135 -9.11 6.12 -3.77
C PHE A 135 -8.68 7.00 -2.60
N LEU A 136 -9.60 7.76 -2.03
CA LEU A 136 -9.42 8.49 -0.79
C LEU A 136 -9.85 7.61 0.37
N ALA A 137 -9.03 7.48 1.40
CA ALA A 137 -9.31 6.57 2.50
C ALA A 137 -8.91 7.16 3.85
N GLU A 138 -9.73 6.91 4.85
CA GLU A 138 -9.40 7.15 6.25
C GLU A 138 -8.52 6.02 6.78
N VAL A 139 -7.46 6.37 7.52
CA VAL A 139 -6.63 5.42 8.26
C VAL A 139 -7.33 5.13 9.58
N VAL A 140 -7.94 3.94 9.67
CA VAL A 140 -8.73 3.53 10.85
C VAL A 140 -7.92 2.73 11.87
N GLY A 141 -6.70 2.33 11.50
CA GLY A 141 -5.77 1.64 12.38
C GLY A 141 -4.35 1.65 11.85
N VAL A 142 -3.39 1.60 12.77
CA VAL A 142 -1.97 1.47 12.46
C VAL A 142 -1.40 0.39 13.36
N SER A 143 -0.77 -0.61 12.78
CA SER A 143 0.03 -1.60 13.50
C SER A 143 1.50 -1.48 13.13
N VAL A 144 2.37 -1.73 14.10
CA VAL A 144 3.83 -1.70 13.92
C VAL A 144 4.42 -3.01 14.38
N ASN A 145 5.49 -3.43 13.74
CA ASN A 145 6.21 -4.64 14.10
C ASN A 145 7.04 -4.38 15.38
N GLU A 146 6.78 -5.16 16.43
CA GLU A 146 7.38 -5.00 17.75
C GLU A 146 8.92 -5.07 17.73
N LYS A 147 9.53 -5.75 16.76
CA LYS A 147 11.00 -5.79 16.61
C LYS A 147 11.65 -4.41 16.42
N PHE A 148 10.86 -3.40 16.05
CA PHE A 148 11.31 -2.02 15.88
C PHE A 148 10.88 -1.12 17.05
N MET A 149 10.41 -1.70 18.14
CA MET A 149 10.08 -0.99 19.38
C MET A 149 11.20 -1.17 20.40
N ASP A 150 11.44 -0.15 21.23
CA ASP A 150 12.36 -0.26 22.36
C ASP A 150 11.64 -0.74 23.64
N GLU A 151 12.41 -0.91 24.71
CA GLU A 151 11.94 -1.35 26.03
C GLU A 151 10.87 -0.41 26.63
N ASN A 152 10.85 0.85 26.20
CA ASN A 152 9.89 1.86 26.65
C ASN A 152 8.62 1.92 25.77
N GLY A 153 8.50 1.01 24.79
CA GLY A 153 7.37 0.97 23.86
C GLY A 153 7.42 2.03 22.76
N LYS A 154 8.57 2.66 22.52
CA LYS A 154 8.74 3.64 21.45
C LYS A 154 9.10 2.94 20.13
N PHE A 155 8.37 3.27 19.08
CA PHE A 155 8.64 2.79 17.71
C PHE A 155 9.74 3.60 17.04
N HIS A 156 10.73 2.91 16.44
CA HIS A 156 11.89 3.49 15.79
C HIS A 156 11.79 3.35 14.26
N LEU A 157 11.06 4.26 13.61
CA LEU A 157 10.87 4.27 12.15
C LEU A 157 12.20 4.27 11.38
N ASN A 158 13.20 4.99 11.86
CA ASN A 158 14.51 5.12 11.20
C ASN A 158 15.29 3.79 11.13
N SER A 159 14.98 2.82 12.00
CA SER A 159 15.64 1.51 12.01
C SER A 159 15.00 0.50 11.04
N THR A 160 13.88 0.84 10.42
CA THR A 160 13.11 -0.08 9.57
C THR A 160 13.71 -0.28 8.17
N GLY A 161 14.52 0.65 7.68
CA GLY A 161 15.12 0.60 6.36
C GLY A 161 14.11 0.78 5.22
N LEU A 162 13.16 1.71 5.38
CA LEU A 162 12.16 2.04 4.35
C LEU A 162 12.81 2.51 3.05
N VAL A 163 12.14 2.23 1.95
CA VAL A 163 12.55 2.63 0.60
C VAL A 163 11.57 3.62 -0.02
N ALA A 164 12.06 4.41 -0.96
CA ALA A 164 11.29 5.29 -1.83
C ALA A 164 11.59 4.95 -3.29
N TYR A 165 10.64 5.26 -4.17
CA TYR A 165 10.74 5.07 -5.62
C TYR A 165 11.03 6.40 -6.32
#